data_590556c0ccd0fc566b19e8bfaaceb65d
#
_entry.id   590556c0ccd0fc566b19e8bfaaceb65d
#
_cell.length_a   1.000
_cell.length_b   1.000
_cell.length_c   1.000
_cell.angle_alpha   90.00
_cell.angle_beta   90.00
_cell.angle_gamma   90.00
#
_symmetry.space_group_name_H-M   'P 1'
#
loop_
_entity.id
_entity.type
_entity.pdbx_description
1 polymer ?
#
loop_
_entity_poly.entity_id
_entity_poly.type
_entity_poly.pdbx_seq_one_letter_code
_entity_poly.pdbx_strand_id
1 'polypeptide(L)'
;QAGEPLTAFSKKCDTVSKALTKAGKGITKVVTTPILALGTTALKASIDYESAFASVRKTVDATEQEFDSLSDSGKQMSTEVAASSEDIAEVMAVAGQLGVANDYLVEFTRTMIDLGNSTDIVAAEAASALARFANITGMDQSQFDQLGAALVDLGNNYATTESSIVAMATRLAAAGHQVGLTEAQILGFAAALSSVGIEAEMGGSAFSKALIKMEVAAETGGEALND
;
A
#
# COMPACT_ATOMS: atom_id res chain seq x y z
N GLN A 1 32.97 -76.16 -14.30
CA GLN A 1 33.45 -74.86 -14.94
C GLN A 1 32.32 -73.96 -15.37
N ALA A 2 31.13 -74.03 -14.77
CA ALA A 2 29.96 -73.12 -15.08
C ALA A 2 29.83 -71.96 -14.10
N GLY A 3 30.72 -71.79 -13.13
CA GLY A 3 30.56 -70.76 -12.09
C GLY A 3 31.15 -69.35 -12.39
N GLU A 4 32.14 -69.29 -13.29
CA GLU A 4 32.80 -68.00 -13.59
C GLU A 4 31.99 -66.99 -14.36
N PRO A 5 31.13 -67.32 -15.33
CA PRO A 5 30.31 -66.34 -16.03
C PRO A 5 29.20 -65.75 -15.17
N LEU A 6 28.68 -66.50 -14.19
CA LEU A 6 27.61 -66.04 -13.30
C LEU A 6 28.13 -65.03 -12.28
N THR A 7 29.32 -65.22 -11.75
CA THR A 7 29.99 -64.31 -10.82
C THR A 7 30.43 -63.01 -11.50
N ALA A 8 30.87 -63.09 -12.77
CA ALA A 8 31.21 -61.94 -13.58
C ALA A 8 29.94 -61.09 -13.92
N PHE A 9 28.84 -61.79 -14.22
CA PHE A 9 27.56 -61.14 -14.46
C PHE A 9 27.01 -60.46 -13.18
N SER A 10 27.03 -61.14 -12.02
CA SER A 10 26.65 -60.58 -10.74
C SER A 10 27.45 -59.32 -10.38
N LYS A 11 28.77 -59.31 -10.58
CA LYS A 11 29.63 -58.15 -10.36
C LYS A 11 29.30 -56.99 -11.28
N LYS A 12 28.94 -57.24 -12.55
CA LYS A 12 28.47 -56.19 -13.48
C LYS A 12 27.13 -55.61 -13.05
N CYS A 13 26.18 -56.44 -12.63
CA CYS A 13 24.89 -55.98 -12.10
C CYS A 13 25.07 -55.09 -10.84
N ASP A 14 25.95 -55.49 -9.93
CA ASP A 14 26.29 -54.71 -8.74
C ASP A 14 26.92 -53.35 -9.07
N THR A 15 27.80 -53.34 -10.07
CA THR A 15 28.45 -52.11 -10.53
C THR A 15 27.45 -51.14 -11.17
N VAL A 16 26.57 -51.67 -12.02
CA VAL A 16 25.47 -50.86 -12.65
C VAL A 16 24.49 -50.36 -11.60
N SER A 17 24.10 -51.22 -10.64
CA SER A 17 23.20 -50.80 -9.54
C SER A 17 23.81 -49.69 -8.69
N LYS A 18 25.10 -49.77 -8.35
CA LYS A 18 25.82 -48.72 -7.61
C LYS A 18 25.94 -47.42 -8.42
N ALA A 19 26.18 -47.53 -9.72
CA ALA A 19 26.24 -46.38 -10.62
C ALA A 19 24.87 -45.67 -10.74
N LEU A 20 23.79 -46.46 -10.90
CA LEU A 20 22.41 -45.96 -10.93
C LEU A 20 22.00 -45.29 -9.60
N THR A 21 22.36 -45.90 -8.47
CA THR A 21 22.09 -45.33 -7.14
C THR A 21 22.86 -44.02 -6.93
N LYS A 22 24.12 -43.96 -7.39
CA LYS A 22 24.92 -42.72 -7.31
C LYS A 22 24.38 -41.62 -8.24
N ALA A 23 23.95 -41.98 -9.45
CA ALA A 23 23.30 -41.05 -10.37
C ALA A 23 21.97 -40.57 -9.82
N GLY A 24 21.13 -41.45 -9.27
CA GLY A 24 19.87 -41.09 -8.61
C GLY A 24 20.04 -40.11 -7.44
N LYS A 25 21.04 -40.36 -6.56
CA LYS A 25 21.40 -39.45 -5.47
C LYS A 25 21.95 -38.11 -5.98
N GLY A 26 22.66 -38.12 -7.11
CA GLY A 26 23.10 -36.86 -7.76
C GLY A 26 21.95 -36.04 -8.30
N ILE A 27 21.00 -36.67 -9.00
CA ILE A 27 19.80 -36.02 -9.53
C ILE A 27 18.93 -35.49 -8.38
N THR A 28 18.74 -36.25 -7.30
CA THR A 28 17.99 -35.80 -6.12
C THR A 28 18.61 -34.55 -5.49
N LYS A 29 19.95 -34.49 -5.35
CA LYS A 29 20.62 -33.32 -4.77
C LYS A 29 20.63 -32.09 -5.68
N VAL A 30 20.75 -32.30 -7.00
CA VAL A 30 20.95 -31.19 -7.94
C VAL A 30 19.62 -30.64 -8.49
N VAL A 31 18.61 -31.50 -8.62
CA VAL A 31 17.33 -31.15 -9.25
C VAL A 31 16.18 -31.15 -8.25
N THR A 32 16.01 -32.23 -7.48
CA THR A 32 14.84 -32.39 -6.60
C THR A 32 14.91 -31.47 -5.38
N THR A 33 16.08 -31.24 -4.79
CA THR A 33 16.20 -30.35 -3.61
C THR A 33 15.88 -28.87 -3.94
N PRO A 34 16.42 -28.28 -5.04
CA PRO A 34 16.02 -26.93 -5.45
C PRO A 34 14.53 -26.81 -5.81
N ILE A 35 13.96 -27.82 -6.49
CA ILE A 35 12.53 -27.82 -6.84
C ILE A 35 11.65 -27.90 -5.59
N LEU A 36 12.01 -28.73 -4.61
CA LEU A 36 11.29 -28.80 -3.34
C LEU A 36 11.43 -27.50 -2.53
N ALA A 37 12.61 -26.86 -2.54
CA ALA A 37 12.84 -25.58 -1.89
C ALA A 37 12.00 -24.46 -2.55
N LEU A 38 11.93 -24.42 -3.88
CA LEU A 38 11.05 -23.49 -4.61
C LEU A 38 9.57 -23.76 -4.30
N GLY A 39 9.17 -25.03 -4.23
CA GLY A 39 7.79 -25.40 -3.87
C GLY A 39 7.41 -25.00 -2.45
N THR A 40 8.30 -25.11 -1.47
CA THR A 40 8.02 -24.70 -0.08
C THR A 40 7.99 -23.20 0.09
N THR A 41 8.82 -22.44 -0.63
CA THR A 41 8.76 -20.95 -0.61
C THR A 41 7.53 -20.43 -1.31
N ALA A 42 7.11 -21.00 -2.43
CA ALA A 42 5.89 -20.64 -3.12
C ALA A 42 4.63 -20.95 -2.29
N LEU A 43 4.60 -22.10 -1.61
CA LEU A 43 3.51 -22.46 -0.71
C LEU A 43 3.43 -21.50 0.50
N LYS A 44 4.57 -21.16 1.09
CA LYS A 44 4.61 -20.20 2.20
C LYS A 44 4.11 -18.82 1.76
N ALA A 45 4.61 -18.29 0.66
CA ALA A 45 4.16 -17.00 0.11
C ALA A 45 2.64 -16.99 -0.19
N SER A 46 2.09 -18.10 -0.67
CA SER A 46 0.65 -18.23 -0.89
C SER A 46 -0.15 -18.22 0.41
N ILE A 47 0.33 -18.90 1.45
CA ILE A 47 -0.31 -18.93 2.77
C ILE A 47 -0.25 -17.56 3.44
N ASP A 48 0.90 -16.90 3.37
CA ASP A 48 1.12 -15.58 3.95
C ASP A 48 0.21 -14.55 3.26
N TYR A 49 0.10 -14.60 1.92
CA TYR A 49 -0.83 -13.75 1.16
C TYR A 49 -2.28 -14.00 1.51
N GLU A 50 -2.74 -15.26 1.55
CA GLU A 50 -4.14 -15.60 1.92
C GLU A 50 -4.47 -15.11 3.33
N SER A 51 -3.51 -15.19 4.25
CA SER A 51 -3.66 -14.65 5.61
C SER A 51 -3.79 -13.12 5.62
N ALA A 52 -2.99 -12.41 4.83
CA ALA A 52 -3.06 -10.97 4.68
C ALA A 52 -4.36 -10.54 3.98
N PHE A 53 -4.76 -11.24 2.91
CA PHE A 53 -6.00 -10.96 2.17
C PHE A 53 -7.28 -11.25 2.99
N ALA A 54 -7.19 -12.07 4.03
CA ALA A 54 -8.30 -12.25 4.97
C ALA A 54 -8.69 -10.94 5.70
N SER A 55 -7.79 -9.98 5.83
CA SER A 55 -8.11 -8.65 6.36
C SER A 55 -8.92 -7.81 5.37
N VAL A 56 -8.64 -7.92 4.07
CA VAL A 56 -9.44 -7.30 3.00
C VAL A 56 -10.88 -7.82 3.04
N ARG A 57 -11.06 -9.15 3.16
CA ARG A 57 -12.39 -9.77 3.29
C ARG A 57 -13.20 -9.31 4.50
N LYS A 58 -12.56 -8.77 5.54
CA LYS A 58 -13.25 -8.26 6.74
C LYS A 58 -13.67 -6.80 6.61
N THR A 59 -13.00 -6.03 5.78
CA THR A 59 -13.15 -4.58 5.69
C THR A 59 -13.84 -4.11 4.42
N VAL A 60 -13.85 -4.94 3.39
CA VAL A 60 -14.49 -4.66 2.10
C VAL A 60 -15.80 -5.44 2.01
N ASP A 61 -16.86 -4.80 1.56
CA ASP A 61 -18.15 -5.45 1.25
C ASP A 61 -18.16 -5.79 -0.25
N ALA A 62 -17.99 -7.08 -0.56
CA ALA A 62 -17.86 -7.56 -1.92
C ALA A 62 -18.39 -8.99 -2.06
N THR A 63 -18.78 -9.36 -3.27
CA THR A 63 -19.11 -10.73 -3.63
C THR A 63 -17.84 -11.60 -3.75
N GLU A 64 -17.96 -12.91 -3.70
CA GLU A 64 -16.79 -13.82 -3.90
C GLU A 64 -16.09 -13.58 -5.23
N GLN A 65 -16.84 -13.28 -6.29
CA GLN A 65 -16.24 -12.98 -7.61
C GLN A 65 -15.43 -11.67 -7.60
N GLU A 66 -15.90 -10.65 -6.88
CA GLU A 66 -15.15 -9.40 -6.70
C GLU A 66 -13.91 -9.61 -5.82
N PHE A 67 -14.00 -10.43 -4.76
CA PHE A 67 -12.85 -10.81 -3.97
C PHE A 67 -11.78 -11.56 -4.78
N ASP A 68 -12.17 -12.47 -5.65
CA ASP A 68 -11.24 -13.15 -6.56
C ASP A 68 -10.55 -12.14 -7.48
N SER A 69 -11.30 -11.18 -8.06
CA SER A 69 -10.77 -10.11 -8.90
C SER A 69 -9.80 -9.19 -8.14
N LEU A 70 -10.14 -8.79 -6.90
CA LEU A 70 -9.28 -7.97 -6.04
C LEU A 70 -8.00 -8.72 -5.67
N SER A 71 -8.11 -10.02 -5.34
CA SER A 71 -6.96 -10.87 -5.04
C SER A 71 -6.01 -10.99 -6.21
N ASP A 72 -6.54 -11.24 -7.42
CA ASP A 72 -5.74 -11.35 -8.62
C ASP A 72 -5.08 -10.01 -8.98
N SER A 73 -5.81 -8.89 -8.84
CA SER A 73 -5.26 -7.54 -9.03
C SER A 73 -4.15 -7.22 -8.05
N GLY A 74 -4.28 -7.60 -6.77
CA GLY A 74 -3.24 -7.43 -5.76
C GLY A 74 -1.99 -8.25 -6.06
N LYS A 75 -2.15 -9.51 -6.48
CA LYS A 75 -1.04 -10.38 -6.91
C LYS A 75 -0.35 -9.82 -8.16
N GLN A 76 -1.10 -9.34 -9.14
CA GLN A 76 -0.53 -8.72 -10.32
C GLN A 76 0.25 -7.46 -9.94
N MET A 77 -0.33 -6.58 -9.11
CA MET A 77 0.31 -5.35 -8.65
C MET A 77 1.66 -5.63 -8.00
N SER A 78 1.82 -6.70 -7.22
CA SER A 78 3.09 -7.07 -6.58
C SER A 78 4.20 -7.45 -7.58
N THR A 79 3.88 -7.70 -8.83
CA THR A 79 4.86 -7.91 -9.90
C THR A 79 5.27 -6.63 -10.62
N GLU A 80 4.53 -5.55 -10.42
CA GLU A 80 4.70 -4.27 -11.13
C GLU A 80 5.30 -3.18 -10.24
N VAL A 81 5.01 -3.22 -8.93
CA VAL A 81 5.47 -2.21 -7.95
C VAL A 81 6.44 -2.80 -6.95
N ALA A 82 7.25 -1.97 -6.31
CA ALA A 82 8.20 -2.38 -5.27
C ALA A 82 7.50 -2.52 -3.91
N ALA A 83 6.57 -3.49 -3.81
CA ALA A 83 5.87 -3.83 -2.57
C ALA A 83 5.56 -5.32 -2.52
N SER A 84 5.50 -5.91 -1.33
CA SER A 84 5.06 -7.29 -1.16
C SER A 84 3.56 -7.42 -1.36
N SER A 85 3.09 -8.61 -1.70
CA SER A 85 1.65 -8.87 -1.79
C SER A 85 0.94 -8.67 -0.45
N GLU A 86 1.65 -8.82 0.66
CA GLU A 86 1.16 -8.59 2.01
C GLU A 86 0.95 -7.10 2.29
N ASP A 87 1.93 -6.26 1.93
CA ASP A 87 1.81 -4.80 2.06
C ASP A 87 0.65 -4.26 1.22
N ILE A 88 0.48 -4.78 0.00
CA ILE A 88 -0.62 -4.43 -0.89
C ILE A 88 -1.97 -4.81 -0.26
N ALA A 89 -2.09 -6.02 0.30
CA ALA A 89 -3.30 -6.46 0.98
C ALA A 89 -3.59 -5.62 2.24
N GLU A 90 -2.57 -5.20 2.99
CA GLU A 90 -2.72 -4.30 4.14
C GLU A 90 -3.28 -2.94 3.71
N VAL A 91 -2.70 -2.31 2.70
CA VAL A 91 -3.17 -1.02 2.16
C VAL A 91 -4.61 -1.14 1.66
N MET A 92 -4.94 -2.22 0.93
CA MET A 92 -6.28 -2.50 0.43
C MET A 92 -7.29 -2.68 1.59
N ALA A 93 -6.91 -3.37 2.66
CA ALA A 93 -7.74 -3.54 3.84
C ALA A 93 -8.00 -2.21 4.57
N VAL A 94 -6.98 -1.36 4.71
CA VAL A 94 -7.11 -0.01 5.29
C VAL A 94 -8.06 0.85 4.44
N ALA A 95 -7.91 0.80 3.12
CA ALA A 95 -8.77 1.51 2.18
C ALA A 95 -10.25 1.09 2.31
N GLY A 96 -10.50 -0.23 2.33
CA GLY A 96 -11.84 -0.77 2.54
C GLY A 96 -12.45 -0.38 3.89
N GLN A 97 -11.66 -0.42 4.97
CA GLN A 97 -12.11 0.02 6.30
C GLN A 97 -12.51 1.49 6.34
N LEU A 98 -11.91 2.32 5.51
CA LEU A 98 -12.19 3.77 5.44
C LEU A 98 -13.22 4.15 4.39
N GLY A 99 -13.83 3.17 3.73
CA GLY A 99 -14.96 3.37 2.83
C GLY A 99 -14.56 3.75 1.41
N VAL A 100 -13.34 3.41 0.98
CA VAL A 100 -12.99 3.48 -0.45
C VAL A 100 -13.84 2.44 -1.19
N ALA A 101 -14.56 2.90 -2.22
CA ALA A 101 -15.46 2.03 -2.99
C ALA A 101 -14.67 0.99 -3.81
N ASN A 102 -15.27 -0.18 -4.02
CA ASN A 102 -14.62 -1.30 -4.69
C ASN A 102 -14.05 -0.94 -6.07
N ASP A 103 -14.74 -0.07 -6.81
CA ASP A 103 -14.32 0.38 -8.14
C ASP A 103 -13.01 1.18 -8.11
N TYR A 104 -12.70 1.83 -7.01
CA TYR A 104 -11.47 2.64 -6.84
C TYR A 104 -10.41 1.97 -5.97
N LEU A 105 -10.73 0.82 -5.36
CA LEU A 105 -9.89 0.19 -4.35
C LEU A 105 -8.51 -0.20 -4.87
N VAL A 106 -8.44 -0.76 -6.08
CA VAL A 106 -7.17 -1.18 -6.71
C VAL A 106 -6.31 0.02 -7.09
N GLU A 107 -6.92 1.04 -7.71
CA GLU A 107 -6.22 2.27 -8.12
C GLU A 107 -5.73 3.06 -6.91
N PHE A 108 -6.58 3.23 -5.88
CA PHE A 108 -6.19 3.82 -4.61
C PHE A 108 -5.01 3.08 -3.99
N THR A 109 -5.07 1.76 -3.91
CA THR A 109 -4.00 0.94 -3.34
C THR A 109 -2.69 1.17 -4.08
N ARG A 110 -2.71 1.19 -5.41
CA ARG A 110 -1.53 1.49 -6.24
C ARG A 110 -0.96 2.86 -5.91
N THR A 111 -1.79 3.90 -5.88
CA THR A 111 -1.37 5.26 -5.55
C THR A 111 -0.71 5.34 -4.17
N MET A 112 -1.25 4.65 -3.17
CA MET A 112 -0.66 4.65 -1.82
C MET A 112 0.66 3.89 -1.74
N ILE A 113 0.81 2.79 -2.49
CA ILE A 113 2.07 2.06 -2.61
C ILE A 113 3.14 2.93 -3.31
N ASP A 114 2.76 3.61 -4.39
CA ASP A 114 3.66 4.50 -5.13
C ASP A 114 4.10 5.69 -4.26
N LEU A 115 3.20 6.25 -3.45
CA LEU A 115 3.54 7.25 -2.43
C LEU A 115 4.51 6.69 -1.40
N GLY A 116 4.27 5.50 -0.86
CA GLY A 116 5.18 4.85 0.09
C GLY A 116 6.58 4.60 -0.47
N ASN A 117 6.68 4.35 -1.79
CA ASN A 117 7.96 4.14 -2.47
C ASN A 117 8.70 5.44 -2.83
N SER A 118 7.99 6.56 -2.95
CA SER A 118 8.53 7.83 -3.45
C SER A 118 8.64 8.94 -2.40
N THR A 119 8.09 8.73 -1.20
CA THR A 119 8.02 9.74 -0.13
C THR A 119 8.51 9.18 1.21
N ASP A 120 8.47 10.01 2.26
CA ASP A 120 8.79 9.64 3.64
C ASP A 120 7.60 8.98 4.40
N ILE A 121 6.46 8.74 3.72
CA ILE A 121 5.26 8.19 4.34
C ILE A 121 5.17 6.69 4.08
N VAL A 122 4.86 5.89 5.09
CA VAL A 122 4.52 4.46 4.91
C VAL A 122 3.18 4.33 4.17
N ALA A 123 3.09 3.43 3.19
CA ALA A 123 1.93 3.29 2.31
C ALA A 123 0.59 3.13 3.07
N ALA A 124 0.54 2.32 4.14
CA ALA A 124 -0.65 2.13 4.96
C ALA A 124 -1.04 3.40 5.76
N GLU A 125 -0.04 4.19 6.18
CA GLU A 125 -0.27 5.49 6.83
C GLU A 125 -0.80 6.52 5.82
N ALA A 126 -0.23 6.57 4.61
CA ALA A 126 -0.74 7.39 3.51
C ALA A 126 -2.19 7.03 3.20
N ALA A 127 -2.51 5.73 3.06
CA ALA A 127 -3.86 5.24 2.84
C ALA A 127 -4.83 5.72 3.92
N SER A 128 -4.44 5.58 5.19
CA SER A 128 -5.27 6.01 6.32
C SER A 128 -5.52 7.52 6.32
N ALA A 129 -4.48 8.30 6.10
CA ALA A 129 -4.57 9.76 6.16
C ALA A 129 -5.34 10.34 4.96
N LEU A 130 -5.04 9.89 3.73
CA LEU A 130 -5.64 10.42 2.51
C LEU A 130 -7.09 9.96 2.31
N ALA A 131 -7.45 8.73 2.70
CA ALA A 131 -8.85 8.31 2.70
C ALA A 131 -9.68 9.12 3.71
N ARG A 132 -9.15 9.41 4.92
CA ARG A 132 -9.82 10.29 5.87
C ARG A 132 -9.93 11.72 5.36
N PHE A 133 -8.88 12.25 4.74
CA PHE A 133 -8.91 13.58 4.13
C PHE A 133 -10.01 13.66 3.07
N ALA A 134 -10.09 12.70 2.16
CA ALA A 134 -11.14 12.61 1.14
C ALA A 134 -12.54 12.52 1.74
N ASN A 135 -12.73 11.71 2.80
CA ASN A 135 -14.01 11.60 3.49
C ASN A 135 -14.44 12.90 4.18
N ILE A 136 -13.49 13.67 4.74
CA ILE A 136 -13.79 14.95 5.41
C ILE A 136 -14.13 16.03 4.37
N THR A 137 -13.40 16.07 3.25
CA THR A 137 -13.59 17.09 2.22
C THR A 137 -14.71 16.74 1.22
N GLY A 138 -15.20 15.49 1.23
CA GLY A 138 -16.15 15.01 0.24
C GLY A 138 -15.55 14.86 -1.15
N MET A 139 -14.21 14.68 -1.24
CA MET A 139 -13.48 14.52 -2.48
C MET A 139 -13.99 13.32 -3.28
N ASP A 140 -14.10 13.47 -4.60
CA ASP A 140 -14.41 12.36 -5.50
C ASP A 140 -13.26 11.34 -5.47
N GLN A 141 -13.61 10.08 -5.26
CA GLN A 141 -12.63 8.99 -5.13
C GLN A 141 -11.84 8.70 -6.41
N SER A 142 -12.32 9.15 -7.57
CA SER A 142 -11.57 9.11 -8.84
C SER A 142 -10.35 10.06 -8.88
N GLN A 143 -10.17 10.89 -7.86
CA GLN A 143 -9.12 11.92 -7.82
C GLN A 143 -7.94 11.57 -6.89
N PHE A 144 -7.88 10.35 -6.37
CA PHE A 144 -6.80 9.94 -5.47
C PHE A 144 -5.41 9.98 -6.10
N ASP A 145 -5.31 9.65 -7.38
CA ASP A 145 -4.05 9.74 -8.14
C ASP A 145 -3.56 11.19 -8.26
N GLN A 146 -4.49 12.12 -8.53
CA GLN A 146 -4.20 13.56 -8.61
C GLN A 146 -3.80 14.13 -7.23
N LEU A 147 -4.47 13.68 -6.17
CA LEU A 147 -4.13 14.06 -4.80
C LEU A 147 -2.72 13.59 -4.44
N GLY A 148 -2.38 12.33 -4.77
CA GLY A 148 -1.05 11.77 -4.55
C GLY A 148 0.03 12.52 -5.33
N ALA A 149 -0.21 12.79 -6.61
CA ALA A 149 0.71 13.56 -7.46
C ALA A 149 0.93 14.99 -6.93
N ALA A 150 -0.13 15.68 -6.50
CA ALA A 150 -0.04 17.00 -5.90
C ALA A 150 0.76 16.99 -4.59
N LEU A 151 0.61 15.96 -3.77
CA LEU A 151 1.38 15.81 -2.53
C LEU A 151 2.88 15.68 -2.79
N VAL A 152 3.26 14.81 -3.74
CA VAL A 152 4.68 14.63 -4.14
C VAL A 152 5.25 15.91 -4.75
N ASP A 153 4.49 16.61 -5.57
CA ASP A 153 4.93 17.89 -6.16
C ASP A 153 5.18 18.95 -5.07
N LEU A 154 4.28 19.05 -4.10
CA LEU A 154 4.44 19.98 -2.97
C LEU A 154 5.65 19.60 -2.10
N GLY A 155 5.86 18.32 -1.77
CA GLY A 155 7.01 17.88 -0.99
C GLY A 155 8.35 18.17 -1.69
N ASN A 156 8.39 18.01 -3.02
CA ASN A 156 9.57 18.29 -3.82
C ASN A 156 9.88 19.78 -4.01
N ASN A 157 8.89 20.66 -3.95
CA ASN A 157 9.03 22.07 -4.27
C ASN A 157 9.02 23.02 -3.05
N TYR A 158 8.64 22.51 -1.86
CA TYR A 158 8.60 23.30 -0.62
C TYR A 158 9.59 22.73 0.41
N ALA A 159 10.02 23.55 1.35
CA ALA A 159 10.95 23.16 2.43
C ALA A 159 10.21 22.41 3.55
N THR A 160 9.59 21.29 3.21
CA THR A 160 8.79 20.44 4.11
C THR A 160 8.83 18.99 3.61
N THR A 161 8.24 18.06 4.34
CA THR A 161 8.07 16.66 3.93
C THR A 161 6.62 16.34 3.63
N GLU A 162 6.37 15.32 2.82
CA GLU A 162 5.02 14.88 2.48
C GLU A 162 4.25 14.46 3.73
N SER A 163 4.89 13.79 4.69
CA SER A 163 4.28 13.43 5.97
C SER A 163 3.81 14.66 6.76
N SER A 164 4.60 15.74 6.77
CA SER A 164 4.26 17.01 7.42
C SER A 164 3.09 17.71 6.73
N ILE A 165 3.07 17.69 5.39
CA ILE A 165 1.96 18.23 4.60
C ILE A 165 0.68 17.46 4.89
N VAL A 166 0.71 16.14 4.87
CA VAL A 166 -0.47 15.29 5.13
C VAL A 166 -0.99 15.49 6.55
N ALA A 167 -0.10 15.54 7.54
CA ALA A 167 -0.49 15.80 8.94
C ALA A 167 -1.18 17.17 9.10
N MET A 168 -0.65 18.20 8.48
CA MET A 168 -1.25 19.55 8.49
C MET A 168 -2.56 19.59 7.71
N ALA A 169 -2.60 19.02 6.50
CA ALA A 169 -3.79 18.99 5.64
C ALA A 169 -4.97 18.28 6.32
N THR A 170 -4.73 17.16 6.98
CA THR A 170 -5.77 16.43 7.71
C THR A 170 -6.40 17.30 8.82
N ARG A 171 -5.61 18.16 9.47
CA ARG A 171 -6.13 19.08 10.49
C ARG A 171 -6.86 20.28 9.92
N LEU A 172 -6.49 20.72 8.72
CA LEU A 172 -7.14 21.82 8.02
C LEU A 172 -8.39 21.36 7.26
N ALA A 173 -8.53 20.06 6.96
CA ALA A 173 -9.55 19.50 6.07
C ALA A 173 -10.97 19.99 6.42
N ALA A 174 -11.40 19.83 7.67
CA ALA A 174 -12.76 20.15 8.08
C ALA A 174 -13.05 21.66 7.99
N ALA A 175 -12.15 22.50 8.51
CA ALA A 175 -12.33 23.94 8.47
C ALA A 175 -12.17 24.48 7.04
N GLY A 176 -11.22 23.96 6.27
CA GLY A 176 -11.03 24.34 4.87
C GLY A 176 -12.25 23.99 4.02
N HIS A 177 -12.77 22.79 4.16
CA HIS A 177 -13.98 22.35 3.46
C HIS A 177 -15.19 23.22 3.85
N GLN A 178 -15.37 23.53 5.15
CA GLN A 178 -16.46 24.37 5.64
C GLN A 178 -16.46 25.76 5.00
N VAL A 179 -15.28 26.38 4.84
CA VAL A 179 -15.14 27.70 4.20
C VAL A 179 -15.04 27.63 2.67
N GLY A 180 -15.28 26.47 2.06
CA GLY A 180 -15.32 26.27 0.62
C GLY A 180 -13.97 26.20 -0.07
N LEU A 181 -12.87 25.87 0.64
CA LEU A 181 -11.58 25.59 0.01
C LEU A 181 -11.61 24.25 -0.70
N THR A 182 -10.98 24.19 -1.87
CA THR A 182 -10.73 22.93 -2.57
C THR A 182 -9.62 22.12 -1.90
N GLU A 183 -9.56 20.83 -2.17
CA GLU A 183 -8.51 19.92 -1.66
C GLU A 183 -7.12 20.44 -2.00
N ALA A 184 -6.91 20.91 -3.23
CA ALA A 184 -5.65 21.50 -3.68
C ALA A 184 -5.26 22.75 -2.88
N GLN A 185 -6.23 23.60 -2.55
CA GLN A 185 -6.00 24.78 -1.71
C GLN A 185 -5.66 24.39 -0.27
N ILE A 186 -6.33 23.39 0.29
CA ILE A 186 -6.02 22.86 1.63
C ILE A 186 -4.60 22.29 1.68
N LEU A 187 -4.20 21.50 0.67
CA LEU A 187 -2.84 21.00 0.55
C LEU A 187 -1.80 22.11 0.39
N GLY A 188 -2.10 23.13 -0.44
CA GLY A 188 -1.24 24.29 -0.61
C GLY A 188 -1.02 25.08 0.69
N PHE A 189 -2.07 25.31 1.48
CA PHE A 189 -1.96 25.90 2.82
C PHE A 189 -1.16 25.01 3.77
N ALA A 190 -1.39 23.70 3.75
CA ALA A 190 -0.66 22.75 4.56
C ALA A 190 0.84 22.79 4.24
N ALA A 191 1.22 22.79 2.97
CA ALA A 191 2.60 22.89 2.52
C ALA A 191 3.24 24.23 2.92
N ALA A 192 2.52 25.34 2.76
CA ALA A 192 2.99 26.66 3.15
C ALA A 192 3.25 26.78 4.65
N LEU A 193 2.32 26.31 5.49
CA LEU A 193 2.44 26.35 6.95
C LEU A 193 3.56 25.44 7.46
N SER A 194 3.65 24.22 6.95
CA SER A 194 4.69 23.26 7.35
C SER A 194 6.08 23.70 6.87
N SER A 195 6.20 24.35 5.71
CA SER A 195 7.48 24.82 5.17
C SER A 195 8.12 25.93 6.01
N VAL A 196 7.35 26.69 6.76
CA VAL A 196 7.86 27.71 7.71
C VAL A 196 8.04 27.14 9.13
N GLY A 197 7.98 25.82 9.30
CA GLY A 197 8.22 25.11 10.56
C GLY A 197 7.06 25.16 11.56
N ILE A 198 5.86 25.44 11.10
CA ILE A 198 4.67 25.41 11.96
C ILE A 198 4.24 23.93 12.15
N GLU A 199 4.24 23.48 13.40
CA GLU A 199 3.78 22.16 13.77
C GLU A 199 2.28 21.96 13.48
N ALA A 200 1.92 20.78 12.94
CA ALA A 200 0.54 20.49 12.52
C ALA A 200 -0.49 20.65 13.65
N GLU A 201 -0.13 20.31 14.89
CA GLU A 201 -1.04 20.40 16.04
C GLU A 201 -1.39 21.84 16.40
N MET A 202 -0.40 22.71 16.47
CA MET A 202 -0.62 24.12 16.83
C MET A 202 -1.12 24.93 15.63
N GLY A 203 -0.44 24.78 14.48
CA GLY A 203 -0.73 25.53 13.27
C GLY A 203 -2.09 25.19 12.68
N GLY A 204 -2.41 23.90 12.57
CA GLY A 204 -3.70 23.45 12.06
C GLY A 204 -4.87 23.97 12.89
N SER A 205 -4.75 23.93 14.22
CA SER A 205 -5.80 24.42 15.11
C SER A 205 -5.95 25.96 15.06
N ALA A 206 -4.83 26.70 15.04
CA ALA A 206 -4.86 28.16 14.96
C ALA A 206 -5.43 28.64 13.62
N PHE A 207 -4.96 28.04 12.52
CA PHE A 207 -5.39 28.39 11.18
C PHE A 207 -6.85 28.03 10.92
N SER A 208 -7.32 26.86 11.39
CA SER A 208 -8.73 26.48 11.32
C SER A 208 -9.64 27.49 12.04
N LYS A 209 -9.25 27.94 13.23
CA LYS A 209 -10.00 29.00 13.96
C LYS A 209 -9.98 30.33 13.20
N ALA A 210 -8.87 30.68 12.55
CA ALA A 210 -8.77 31.87 11.75
C ALA A 210 -9.70 31.80 10.53
N LEU A 211 -9.73 30.70 9.80
CA LEU A 211 -10.61 30.48 8.66
C LEU A 211 -12.10 30.63 9.05
N ILE A 212 -12.53 29.96 10.13
CA ILE A 212 -13.91 30.05 10.61
C ILE A 212 -14.25 31.44 11.04
N LYS A 213 -13.35 32.16 11.75
CA LYS A 213 -13.59 33.58 12.12
C LYS A 213 -13.70 34.49 10.89
N MET A 214 -12.89 34.25 9.88
CA MET A 214 -12.96 35.04 8.63
C MET A 214 -14.28 34.78 7.88
N GLU A 215 -14.80 33.56 7.87
CA GLU A 215 -16.10 33.22 7.29
C GLU A 215 -17.21 33.93 8.02
N VAL A 216 -17.27 33.80 9.36
CA VAL A 216 -18.28 34.49 10.20
C VAL A 216 -18.20 36.01 10.01
N ALA A 217 -17.00 36.59 9.93
CA ALA A 217 -16.82 38.02 9.69
C ALA A 217 -17.34 38.45 8.31
N ALA A 218 -17.13 37.64 7.28
CA ALA A 218 -17.63 37.87 5.94
C ALA A 218 -19.19 37.85 5.91
N GLU A 219 -19.81 36.91 6.63
CA GLU A 219 -21.26 36.78 6.72
C GLU A 219 -21.88 37.87 7.54
N THR A 220 -21.26 38.31 8.63
CA THR A 220 -21.81 39.31 9.57
C THR A 220 -21.39 40.75 9.25
N GLY A 221 -20.74 40.99 8.13
CA GLY A 221 -20.31 42.33 7.72
C GLY A 221 -19.11 42.90 8.49
N GLY A 222 -18.28 42.06 9.05
CA GLY A 222 -16.98 42.44 9.61
C GLY A 222 -16.98 42.77 11.11
N GLU A 223 -18.10 42.69 11.82
CA GLU A 223 -18.14 42.93 13.28
C GLU A 223 -17.26 41.95 14.07
N ALA A 224 -17.13 40.71 13.60
CA ALA A 224 -16.33 39.65 14.25
C ALA A 224 -14.80 39.81 14.10
N LEU A 225 -14.31 40.76 13.30
CA LEU A 225 -12.86 41.02 13.15
C LEU A 225 -12.35 42.09 14.12
N ASN A 226 -13.22 42.73 14.90
CA ASN A 226 -12.86 43.83 15.81
C ASN A 226 -12.63 43.38 17.27
N ASP A 227 -12.84 42.09 17.57
CA ASP A 227 -12.53 41.45 18.86
C ASP A 227 -11.28 40.57 18.76
#